data_1368e00512236c96516f2c1a67965f16
#
_entry.id   1368e00512236c96516f2c1a67965f16
#
_cell.length_a   1.000
_cell.length_b   1.000
_cell.length_c   1.000
_cell.angle_alpha   90.00
_cell.angle_beta   90.00
_cell.angle_gamma   90.00
#
_symmetry.space_group_name_H-M   'P 1'
#
loop_
_entity.id
_entity.type
_entity.pdbx_description
1 polymer ?
#
loop_
_entity_poly.entity_id
_entity_poly.type
_entity_poly.pdbx_seq_one_letter_code
_entity_poly.pdbx_strand_id
1 'polypeptide(L)'
;MERAILVISTLDTKGPETLFLRDRIRERGGHPVVLDMSMSGDSSEADIPPAEVAAAAGASIEEIRNSRERREITRKMINGGIKLARDLLEAGRLGGIIGLGGSTGSLMATEVMRTLPFGIPKLMVSSTAALPGLATRYIGTGDISILHTVIEIAGLSAPLCNLLDRAAGAIVGMAEVAPLTVQSARGEGKPLVAMSMFGPTERCAHHVQQRLERAGYQVIGFSAAGVCDRAMEDMIGNGFFDAVVDLAPGGVGEEVLGGMRAAGPNRLSAAGKRGIPQVIAPGGVNLTSPRKSRYTPEHHQRRKYDLDELRTFLRVSDEEMEQVARVFAEKLSSAKGPTMFLFPAQGWSAVDPPTGHMFDAEQDRLFLGILRGHVDSAVTIREVDANLEDERFADAVVEACLELFPRASATAAS
;
A
#
# COMPACT_ATOMS: atom_id res chain seq x y z
N MET A 1 19.54 -24.59 -0.59
CA MET A 1 18.73 -24.85 0.62
C MET A 1 17.28 -24.64 0.24
N GLU A 2 16.41 -25.56 0.58
CA GLU A 2 14.97 -25.39 0.41
C GLU A 2 14.49 -24.22 1.27
N ARG A 3 13.66 -23.34 0.68
CA ARG A 3 13.10 -22.19 1.40
C ARG A 3 11.87 -22.64 2.19
N ALA A 4 11.78 -22.20 3.42
CA ALA A 4 10.67 -22.53 4.32
C ALA A 4 9.38 -21.81 3.94
N ILE A 5 8.25 -22.49 4.08
CA ILE A 5 6.91 -21.90 4.14
C ILE A 5 6.56 -21.73 5.62
N LEU A 6 6.58 -20.48 6.11
CA LEU A 6 6.27 -20.17 7.50
C LEU A 6 4.76 -20.30 7.74
N VAL A 7 4.36 -21.23 8.59
CA VAL A 7 2.96 -21.48 8.96
C VAL A 7 2.67 -20.81 10.29
N ILE A 8 1.89 -19.72 10.31
CA ILE A 8 1.55 -18.97 11.52
C ILE A 8 0.15 -19.34 12.00
N SER A 9 0.04 -19.77 13.26
CA SER A 9 -1.23 -20.09 13.90
C SER A 9 -1.13 -19.98 15.43
N THR A 10 -2.22 -20.32 16.11
CA THR A 10 -2.30 -20.50 17.57
C THR A 10 -2.67 -21.95 17.86
N LEU A 11 -1.67 -22.79 18.18
CA LEU A 11 -1.84 -24.23 18.34
C LEU A 11 -2.68 -24.60 19.55
N ASP A 12 -2.78 -23.71 20.54
CA ASP A 12 -3.68 -23.87 21.69
C ASP A 12 -5.17 -23.93 21.32
N THR A 13 -5.53 -23.36 20.17
CA THR A 13 -6.93 -23.30 19.69
C THR A 13 -7.13 -23.94 18.32
N LYS A 14 -6.10 -24.01 17.49
CA LYS A 14 -6.14 -24.47 16.09
C LYS A 14 -5.06 -25.53 15.79
N GLY A 15 -4.64 -26.29 16.82
CA GLY A 15 -3.58 -27.28 16.70
C GLY A 15 -3.85 -28.32 15.60
N PRO A 16 -4.94 -29.09 15.68
CA PRO A 16 -5.24 -30.15 14.71
C PRO A 16 -5.29 -29.63 13.26
N GLU A 17 -5.93 -28.50 13.04
CA GLU A 17 -6.09 -27.87 11.71
C GLU A 17 -4.75 -27.37 11.16
N THR A 18 -3.92 -26.82 12.03
CA THR A 18 -2.58 -26.32 11.65
C THR A 18 -1.66 -27.47 11.29
N LEU A 19 -1.69 -28.55 12.07
CA LEU A 19 -0.88 -29.74 11.79
C LEU A 19 -1.34 -30.45 10.51
N PHE A 20 -2.64 -30.50 10.26
CA PHE A 20 -3.17 -30.99 9.00
C PHE A 20 -2.66 -30.14 7.82
N LEU A 21 -2.73 -28.81 7.91
CA LEU A 21 -2.23 -27.90 6.89
C LEU A 21 -0.72 -28.08 6.66
N ARG A 22 0.07 -28.18 7.75
CA ARG A 22 1.51 -28.48 7.69
C ARG A 22 1.79 -29.74 6.88
N ASP A 23 1.08 -30.82 7.20
CA ASP A 23 1.32 -32.11 6.57
C ASP A 23 0.90 -32.09 5.08
N ARG A 24 -0.19 -31.40 4.71
CA ARG A 24 -0.57 -31.18 3.31
C ARG A 24 0.46 -30.37 2.54
N ILE A 25 1.07 -29.34 3.14
CA ILE A 25 2.17 -28.59 2.53
C ILE A 25 3.38 -29.51 2.27
N ARG A 26 3.73 -30.33 3.26
CA ARG A 26 4.86 -31.29 3.15
C ARG A 26 4.63 -32.34 2.06
N GLU A 27 3.43 -32.92 2.00
CA GLU A 27 3.05 -33.90 0.98
C GLU A 27 3.10 -33.33 -0.46
N ARG A 28 2.96 -32.02 -0.60
CA ARG A 28 3.08 -31.30 -1.88
C ARG A 28 4.50 -30.83 -2.20
N GLY A 29 5.49 -31.26 -1.43
CA GLY A 29 6.90 -30.91 -1.62
C GLY A 29 7.32 -29.57 -1.01
N GLY A 30 6.44 -28.89 -0.28
CA GLY A 30 6.82 -27.69 0.46
C GLY A 30 7.58 -28.01 1.76
N HIS A 31 8.32 -27.05 2.28
CA HIS A 31 9.06 -27.17 3.54
C HIS A 31 8.39 -26.30 4.63
N PRO A 32 7.35 -26.81 5.34
CA PRO A 32 6.64 -26.02 6.34
C PRO A 32 7.47 -25.88 7.63
N VAL A 33 7.46 -24.67 8.21
CA VAL A 33 7.97 -24.34 9.53
C VAL A 33 6.83 -23.73 10.34
N VAL A 34 6.39 -24.39 11.39
CA VAL A 34 5.26 -23.96 12.21
C VAL A 34 5.71 -23.00 13.29
N LEU A 35 5.23 -21.75 13.22
CA LEU A 35 5.40 -20.72 14.24
C LEU A 35 4.11 -20.60 15.05
N ASP A 36 4.20 -20.95 16.34
CA ASP A 36 3.07 -20.94 17.27
C ASP A 36 2.98 -19.61 18.01
N MET A 37 1.91 -18.86 17.77
CA MET A 37 1.63 -17.59 18.44
C MET A 37 0.64 -17.74 19.61
N SER A 38 0.51 -18.94 20.18
CA SER A 38 -0.37 -19.23 21.33
C SER A 38 0.02 -18.38 22.54
N MET A 39 -1.00 -17.91 23.28
CA MET A 39 -0.81 -17.11 24.48
C MET A 39 -1.21 -17.85 25.75
N SER A 40 -1.87 -19.00 25.64
CA SER A 40 -2.44 -19.71 26.78
C SER A 40 -1.92 -21.14 26.94
N GLY A 41 -1.43 -21.77 25.89
CA GLY A 41 -0.97 -23.15 25.90
C GLY A 41 0.39 -23.34 25.22
N ASP A 42 0.94 -24.56 25.33
CA ASP A 42 2.11 -25.01 24.59
C ASP A 42 1.76 -26.19 23.72
N SER A 43 2.44 -26.31 22.59
CA SER A 43 2.43 -27.52 21.77
C SER A 43 3.88 -27.93 21.47
N SER A 44 4.16 -29.21 21.65
CA SER A 44 5.44 -29.81 21.25
C SER A 44 5.57 -29.96 19.73
N GLU A 45 4.53 -29.69 18.98
CA GLU A 45 4.45 -29.86 17.53
C GLU A 45 4.88 -28.60 16.74
N ALA A 46 5.17 -27.49 17.43
CA ALA A 46 5.66 -26.26 16.81
C ALA A 46 7.17 -26.33 16.58
N ASP A 47 7.63 -25.94 15.39
CA ASP A 47 9.05 -25.77 15.12
C ASP A 47 9.63 -24.52 15.83
N ILE A 48 8.79 -23.50 15.97
CA ILE A 48 9.07 -22.26 16.71
C ILE A 48 7.98 -22.11 17.79
N PRO A 49 8.27 -22.47 19.04
CA PRO A 49 7.29 -22.48 20.12
C PRO A 49 6.98 -21.07 20.63
N PRO A 50 5.85 -20.85 21.35
CA PRO A 50 5.44 -19.55 21.87
C PRO A 50 6.51 -18.87 22.75
N ALA A 51 7.29 -19.66 23.49
CA ALA A 51 8.37 -19.12 24.32
C ALA A 51 9.46 -18.43 23.48
N GLU A 52 9.81 -18.98 22.33
CA GLU A 52 10.76 -18.38 21.40
C GLU A 52 10.19 -17.10 20.76
N VAL A 53 8.90 -17.11 20.40
CA VAL A 53 8.21 -15.93 19.88
C VAL A 53 8.19 -14.81 20.92
N ALA A 54 7.87 -15.11 22.19
CA ALA A 54 7.89 -14.13 23.27
C ALA A 54 9.31 -13.58 23.50
N ALA A 55 10.31 -14.45 23.55
CA ALA A 55 11.71 -14.07 23.71
C ALA A 55 12.22 -13.17 22.59
N ALA A 56 11.81 -13.42 21.34
CA ALA A 56 12.14 -12.56 20.19
C ALA A 56 11.59 -11.14 20.33
N ALA A 57 10.51 -10.96 21.11
CA ALA A 57 9.94 -9.66 21.45
C ALA A 57 10.51 -9.06 22.74
N GLY A 58 11.49 -9.71 23.39
CA GLY A 58 12.07 -9.26 24.66
C GLY A 58 11.16 -9.52 25.88
N ALA A 59 10.27 -10.52 25.81
CA ALA A 59 9.37 -10.92 26.89
C ALA A 59 9.55 -12.40 27.24
N SER A 60 9.14 -12.81 28.44
CA SER A 60 9.01 -14.22 28.77
C SER A 60 7.61 -14.75 28.46
N ILE A 61 7.48 -16.06 28.25
CA ILE A 61 6.16 -16.67 28.03
C ILE A 61 5.29 -16.59 29.28
N GLU A 62 5.89 -16.59 30.48
CA GLU A 62 5.23 -16.40 31.76
C GLU A 62 4.63 -15.00 31.88
N GLU A 63 5.32 -13.96 31.42
CA GLU A 63 4.78 -12.59 31.35
C GLU A 63 3.55 -12.54 30.41
N ILE A 64 3.63 -13.20 29.25
CA ILE A 64 2.51 -13.28 28.30
C ILE A 64 1.30 -13.95 28.95
N ARG A 65 1.49 -15.08 29.64
CA ARG A 65 0.41 -15.88 30.25
C ARG A 65 -0.22 -15.23 31.47
N ASN A 66 0.58 -14.53 32.28
CA ASN A 66 0.13 -13.94 33.53
C ASN A 66 -0.46 -12.52 33.34
N SER A 67 -0.28 -11.89 32.19
CA SER A 67 -0.83 -10.58 31.93
C SER A 67 -2.35 -10.63 31.65
N ARG A 68 -3.04 -9.66 32.24
CA ARG A 68 -4.47 -9.42 31.95
C ARG A 68 -4.69 -8.47 30.77
N GLU A 69 -3.64 -7.79 30.31
CA GLU A 69 -3.66 -6.81 29.24
C GLU A 69 -3.58 -7.49 27.87
N ARG A 70 -4.70 -8.13 27.44
CA ARG A 70 -4.75 -8.91 26.20
C ARG A 70 -4.21 -8.19 24.97
N ARG A 71 -4.44 -6.88 24.86
CA ARG A 71 -3.96 -6.08 23.72
C ARG A 71 -2.43 -5.98 23.71
N GLU A 72 -1.82 -5.82 24.88
CA GLU A 72 -0.37 -5.73 25.02
C GLU A 72 0.32 -7.05 24.69
N ILE A 73 -0.15 -8.16 25.27
CA ILE A 73 0.42 -9.48 25.01
C ILE A 73 0.28 -9.90 23.54
N THR A 74 -0.87 -9.60 22.91
CA THR A 74 -1.05 -9.83 21.48
C THR A 74 -0.01 -9.04 20.67
N ARG A 75 0.25 -7.78 21.05
CA ARG A 75 1.25 -6.95 20.37
C ARG A 75 2.66 -7.49 20.55
N LYS A 76 3.03 -7.98 21.75
CA LYS A 76 4.32 -8.63 22.00
C LYS A 76 4.49 -9.86 21.13
N MET A 77 3.50 -10.75 21.07
CA MET A 77 3.56 -11.94 20.20
C MET A 77 3.68 -11.57 18.72
N ILE A 78 2.94 -10.57 18.25
CA ILE A 78 3.09 -10.05 16.87
C ILE A 78 4.53 -9.56 16.61
N ASN A 79 5.10 -8.76 17.52
CA ASN A 79 6.45 -8.24 17.36
C ASN A 79 7.51 -9.37 17.31
N GLY A 80 7.33 -10.41 18.12
CA GLY A 80 8.18 -11.61 18.07
C GLY A 80 8.06 -12.34 16.73
N GLY A 81 6.85 -12.56 16.26
CA GLY A 81 6.59 -13.17 14.96
C GLY A 81 7.18 -12.34 13.79
N ILE A 82 7.07 -11.01 13.86
CA ILE A 82 7.70 -10.10 12.88
C ILE A 82 9.21 -10.29 12.84
N LYS A 83 9.85 -10.29 14.02
CA LYS A 83 11.30 -10.46 14.09
C LYS A 83 11.73 -11.78 13.47
N LEU A 84 11.12 -12.90 13.89
CA LEU A 84 11.46 -14.24 13.41
C LEU A 84 11.22 -14.42 11.91
N ALA A 85 10.12 -13.86 11.38
CA ALA A 85 9.86 -13.89 9.94
C ALA A 85 10.90 -13.08 9.14
N ARG A 86 11.34 -11.94 9.65
CA ARG A 86 12.40 -11.12 9.05
C ARG A 86 13.76 -11.81 9.14
N ASP A 87 14.09 -12.44 10.25
CA ASP A 87 15.34 -13.19 10.40
C ASP A 87 15.42 -14.32 9.36
N LEU A 88 14.31 -15.02 9.10
CA LEU A 88 14.22 -16.04 8.03
C LEU A 88 14.39 -15.43 6.63
N LEU A 89 13.80 -14.27 6.39
CA LEU A 89 13.91 -13.56 5.11
C LEU A 89 15.36 -13.09 4.87
N GLU A 90 15.97 -12.44 5.84
CA GLU A 90 17.34 -11.94 5.76
C GLU A 90 18.37 -13.08 5.59
N ALA A 91 18.09 -14.24 6.19
CA ALA A 91 18.88 -15.47 5.96
C ALA A 91 18.64 -16.12 4.59
N GLY A 92 17.74 -15.56 3.74
CA GLY A 92 17.36 -16.14 2.43
C GLY A 92 16.62 -17.47 2.53
N ARG A 93 16.05 -17.77 3.70
CA ARG A 93 15.40 -19.04 4.03
C ARG A 93 13.87 -19.00 3.92
N LEU A 94 13.25 -17.83 3.73
CA LEU A 94 11.80 -17.67 3.60
C LEU A 94 11.38 -17.83 2.14
N GLY A 95 10.52 -18.82 1.84
CA GLY A 95 9.91 -19.05 0.53
C GLY A 95 8.47 -18.56 0.43
N GLY A 96 7.79 -18.44 1.56
CA GLY A 96 6.40 -17.98 1.64
C GLY A 96 5.90 -18.00 3.07
N ILE A 97 4.73 -17.41 3.30
CA ILE A 97 4.08 -17.37 4.60
C ILE A 97 2.58 -17.66 4.48
N ILE A 98 2.07 -18.54 5.32
CA ILE A 98 0.65 -18.84 5.41
C ILE A 98 0.18 -18.70 6.85
N GLY A 99 -0.95 -18.01 7.04
CA GLY A 99 -1.63 -17.89 8.33
C GLY A 99 -2.90 -18.71 8.38
N LEU A 100 -3.26 -19.24 9.54
CA LEU A 100 -4.51 -19.95 9.80
C LEU A 100 -5.16 -19.42 11.08
N GLY A 101 -6.44 -18.96 11.00
CA GLY A 101 -7.14 -18.53 12.20
C GLY A 101 -8.49 -17.86 12.01
N GLY A 102 -9.17 -17.63 13.14
CA GLY A 102 -10.29 -16.70 13.25
C GLY A 102 -9.81 -15.25 13.36
N SER A 103 -10.59 -14.35 13.99
CA SER A 103 -10.29 -12.91 14.01
C SER A 103 -8.92 -12.55 14.63
N THR A 104 -8.59 -13.11 15.79
CA THR A 104 -7.30 -12.84 16.46
C THR A 104 -6.13 -13.46 15.69
N GLY A 105 -6.23 -14.72 15.29
CA GLY A 105 -5.17 -15.39 14.51
C GLY A 105 -4.94 -14.71 13.17
N SER A 106 -6.00 -14.32 12.47
CA SER A 106 -5.88 -13.58 11.21
C SER A 106 -5.20 -12.22 11.41
N LEU A 107 -5.57 -11.48 12.45
CA LEU A 107 -4.91 -10.21 12.78
C LEU A 107 -3.42 -10.42 13.02
N MET A 108 -3.05 -11.38 13.88
CA MET A 108 -1.67 -11.63 14.25
C MET A 108 -0.82 -12.05 13.05
N ALA A 109 -1.29 -13.00 12.26
CA ALA A 109 -0.59 -13.49 11.09
C ALA A 109 -0.44 -12.39 10.01
N THR A 110 -1.50 -11.63 9.73
CA THR A 110 -1.44 -10.58 8.71
C THR A 110 -0.62 -9.37 9.12
N GLU A 111 -0.53 -9.04 10.42
CA GLU A 111 0.42 -8.03 10.92
C GLU A 111 1.87 -8.45 10.65
N VAL A 112 2.21 -9.74 10.80
CA VAL A 112 3.53 -10.26 10.41
C VAL A 112 3.70 -10.19 8.89
N MET A 113 2.73 -10.67 8.11
CA MET A 113 2.78 -10.68 6.64
C MET A 113 3.03 -9.28 6.05
N ARG A 114 2.38 -8.25 6.60
CA ARG A 114 2.49 -6.86 6.12
C ARG A 114 3.88 -6.24 6.32
N THR A 115 4.72 -6.82 7.16
CA THR A 115 6.10 -6.36 7.35
C THR A 115 7.09 -6.97 6.37
N LEU A 116 6.66 -7.97 5.62
CA LEU A 116 7.47 -8.61 4.60
C LEU A 116 7.38 -7.84 3.27
N PRO A 117 8.46 -7.79 2.49
CA PRO A 117 8.47 -7.05 1.22
C PRO A 117 7.43 -7.57 0.23
N PHE A 118 7.07 -6.71 -0.73
CA PHE A 118 6.28 -7.08 -1.89
C PHE A 118 6.96 -8.24 -2.65
N GLY A 119 6.16 -9.21 -3.13
CA GLY A 119 6.64 -10.34 -3.91
C GLY A 119 6.98 -11.60 -3.09
N ILE A 120 7.01 -11.55 -1.76
CA ILE A 120 7.03 -12.76 -0.93
C ILE A 120 5.62 -13.36 -0.90
N PRO A 121 5.43 -14.64 -1.25
CA PRO A 121 4.12 -15.29 -1.19
C PRO A 121 3.45 -15.20 0.18
N LYS A 122 2.23 -14.64 0.24
CA LYS A 122 1.47 -14.42 1.49
C LYS A 122 0.04 -14.92 1.31
N LEU A 123 -0.37 -15.89 2.13
CA LEU A 123 -1.72 -16.44 2.11
C LEU A 123 -2.31 -16.49 3.53
N MET A 124 -3.48 -15.88 3.73
CA MET A 124 -4.22 -15.95 4.98
C MET A 124 -5.48 -16.81 4.84
N VAL A 125 -5.57 -17.90 5.58
CA VAL A 125 -6.77 -18.74 5.70
C VAL A 125 -7.58 -18.26 6.89
N SER A 126 -8.75 -17.66 6.65
CA SER A 126 -9.52 -16.96 7.68
C SER A 126 -11.01 -17.27 7.64
N SER A 127 -11.60 -17.59 8.81
CA SER A 127 -13.06 -17.68 8.95
C SER A 127 -13.76 -16.33 9.09
N THR A 128 -13.00 -15.23 9.25
CA THR A 128 -13.55 -13.90 9.52
C THR A 128 -13.21 -12.87 8.43
N ALA A 129 -12.65 -13.29 7.31
CA ALA A 129 -12.22 -12.38 6.24
C ALA A 129 -13.36 -11.53 5.67
N ALA A 130 -14.58 -12.05 5.62
CA ALA A 130 -15.75 -11.36 5.07
C ALA A 130 -16.42 -10.40 6.07
N LEU A 131 -15.97 -10.31 7.33
CA LEU A 131 -16.54 -9.36 8.27
C LEU A 131 -16.21 -7.91 7.87
N PRO A 132 -17.20 -7.00 7.93
CA PRO A 132 -17.02 -5.61 7.52
C PRO A 132 -15.82 -4.93 8.19
N GLY A 133 -14.95 -4.34 7.38
CA GLY A 133 -13.75 -3.62 7.83
C GLY A 133 -12.55 -4.49 8.18
N LEU A 134 -12.68 -5.82 8.32
CA LEU A 134 -11.55 -6.68 8.66
C LEU A 134 -10.67 -7.00 7.45
N ALA A 135 -11.24 -7.27 6.27
CA ALA A 135 -10.45 -7.54 5.07
C ALA A 135 -9.46 -6.41 4.77
N THR A 136 -9.90 -5.17 4.80
CA THR A 136 -9.03 -3.98 4.61
C THR A 136 -7.93 -3.90 5.68
N ARG A 137 -8.26 -4.25 6.92
CA ARG A 137 -7.28 -4.26 8.02
C ARG A 137 -6.26 -5.38 7.87
N TYR A 138 -6.69 -6.57 7.41
CA TYR A 138 -5.79 -7.71 7.21
C TYR A 138 -4.82 -7.46 6.06
N ILE A 139 -5.31 -6.98 4.92
CA ILE A 139 -4.50 -6.72 3.73
C ILE A 139 -3.58 -5.51 3.95
N GLY A 140 -4.12 -4.40 4.47
CA GLY A 140 -3.39 -3.14 4.59
C GLY A 140 -2.82 -2.70 3.24
N THR A 141 -1.50 -2.54 3.17
CA THR A 141 -0.73 -2.23 1.95
C THR A 141 -0.01 -3.45 1.36
N GLY A 142 -0.21 -4.64 1.95
CA GLY A 142 0.48 -5.87 1.53
C GLY A 142 -0.19 -6.59 0.37
N ASP A 143 0.59 -7.32 -0.42
CA ASP A 143 0.16 -8.24 -1.46
C ASP A 143 -0.31 -9.58 -0.86
N ILE A 144 -1.32 -9.53 0.02
CA ILE A 144 -1.83 -10.68 0.78
C ILE A 144 -3.04 -11.28 0.07
N SER A 145 -2.97 -12.57 -0.25
CA SER A 145 -4.11 -13.36 -0.68
C SER A 145 -4.90 -13.84 0.55
N ILE A 146 -6.23 -13.79 0.49
CA ILE A 146 -7.09 -14.28 1.58
C ILE A 146 -8.00 -15.40 1.05
N LEU A 147 -7.93 -16.57 1.68
CA LEU A 147 -8.87 -17.65 1.49
C LEU A 147 -9.89 -17.61 2.63
N HIS A 148 -11.12 -17.18 2.32
CA HIS A 148 -12.22 -17.19 3.27
C HIS A 148 -12.80 -18.59 3.39
N THR A 149 -12.81 -19.15 4.61
CA THR A 149 -13.26 -20.54 4.81
C THR A 149 -14.76 -20.70 4.79
N VAL A 150 -15.54 -19.62 4.96
CA VAL A 150 -17.00 -19.62 5.10
C VAL A 150 -17.48 -20.35 6.36
N ILE A 151 -16.90 -21.51 6.65
CA ILE A 151 -17.14 -22.30 7.86
C ILE A 151 -16.08 -22.00 8.92
N GLU A 152 -16.42 -22.26 10.19
CA GLU A 152 -15.47 -22.06 11.29
C GLU A 152 -14.31 -23.07 11.20
N ILE A 153 -13.12 -22.61 11.57
CA ILE A 153 -11.91 -23.44 11.66
C ILE A 153 -11.95 -24.13 13.03
N ALA A 154 -12.70 -25.24 13.10
CA ALA A 154 -12.87 -26.00 14.34
C ALA A 154 -13.15 -27.49 14.01
N GLY A 155 -12.19 -28.35 14.33
CA GLY A 155 -12.21 -29.75 13.98
C GLY A 155 -11.96 -30.03 12.50
N LEU A 156 -11.52 -31.25 12.19
CA LEU A 156 -11.16 -31.68 10.83
C LEU A 156 -12.35 -32.26 10.08
N SER A 157 -13.38 -31.44 9.82
CA SER A 157 -14.50 -31.87 8.97
C SER A 157 -14.05 -32.00 7.51
N ALA A 158 -14.69 -32.85 6.74
CA ALA A 158 -14.34 -33.07 5.34
C ALA A 158 -14.34 -31.76 4.48
N PRO A 159 -15.32 -30.85 4.63
CA PRO A 159 -15.26 -29.56 3.97
C PRO A 159 -14.05 -28.71 4.38
N LEU A 160 -13.70 -28.68 5.68
CA LEU A 160 -12.53 -27.91 6.14
C LEU A 160 -11.23 -28.53 5.65
N CYS A 161 -11.09 -29.86 5.72
CA CYS A 161 -9.91 -30.55 5.16
C CYS A 161 -9.72 -30.23 3.67
N ASN A 162 -10.78 -30.19 2.87
CA ASN A 162 -10.69 -29.83 1.46
C ASN A 162 -10.23 -28.37 1.26
N LEU A 163 -10.70 -27.42 2.09
CA LEU A 163 -10.26 -26.03 2.05
C LEU A 163 -8.78 -25.89 2.43
N LEU A 164 -8.35 -26.58 3.49
CA LEU A 164 -6.95 -26.57 3.92
C LEU A 164 -6.02 -27.23 2.90
N ASP A 165 -6.49 -28.28 2.22
CA ASP A 165 -5.74 -28.93 1.15
C ASP A 165 -5.55 -28.00 -0.07
N ARG A 166 -6.58 -27.20 -0.43
CA ARG A 166 -6.47 -26.14 -1.44
C ARG A 166 -5.51 -25.04 -1.01
N ALA A 167 -5.55 -24.64 0.28
CA ALA A 167 -4.65 -23.63 0.82
C ALA A 167 -3.20 -24.10 0.76
N ALA A 168 -2.94 -25.38 1.08
CA ALA A 168 -1.60 -25.98 0.94
C ALA A 168 -1.13 -25.97 -0.51
N GLY A 169 -1.98 -26.36 -1.46
CA GLY A 169 -1.65 -26.31 -2.89
C GLY A 169 -1.38 -24.88 -3.38
N ALA A 170 -2.17 -23.92 -2.91
CA ALA A 170 -1.99 -22.51 -3.28
C ALA A 170 -0.65 -21.96 -2.79
N ILE A 171 -0.31 -22.11 -1.51
CA ILE A 171 0.94 -21.54 -0.97
C ILE A 171 2.19 -22.23 -1.53
N VAL A 172 2.14 -23.54 -1.78
CA VAL A 172 3.24 -24.26 -2.41
C VAL A 172 3.45 -23.77 -3.84
N GLY A 173 2.38 -23.69 -4.66
CA GLY A 173 2.48 -23.16 -6.02
C GLY A 173 2.93 -21.69 -6.07
N MET A 174 2.49 -20.85 -5.11
CA MET A 174 3.01 -19.48 -4.99
C MET A 174 4.50 -19.46 -4.67
N ALA A 175 4.99 -20.38 -3.83
CA ALA A 175 6.39 -20.43 -3.41
C ALA A 175 7.33 -20.99 -4.48
N GLU A 176 6.81 -21.72 -5.48
CA GLU A 176 7.56 -22.18 -6.66
C GLU A 176 7.92 -21.03 -7.60
N VAL A 177 7.13 -19.95 -7.60
CA VAL A 177 7.44 -18.76 -8.39
C VAL A 177 8.63 -18.04 -7.77
N ALA A 178 9.59 -17.66 -8.59
CA ALA A 178 10.76 -16.90 -8.12
C ALA A 178 10.32 -15.59 -7.45
N PRO A 179 10.81 -15.26 -6.24
CA PRO A 179 10.46 -14.01 -5.58
C PRO A 179 10.83 -12.81 -6.43
N LEU A 180 9.93 -11.84 -6.49
CA LEU A 180 10.23 -10.57 -7.11
C LEU A 180 11.23 -9.79 -6.24
N THR A 181 12.38 -9.47 -6.82
CA THR A 181 13.38 -8.57 -6.22
C THR A 181 13.37 -7.25 -6.97
N VAL A 182 13.90 -6.19 -6.37
CA VAL A 182 14.10 -4.90 -7.06
C VAL A 182 14.92 -5.09 -8.33
N GLN A 183 15.94 -5.97 -8.27
CA GLN A 183 16.78 -6.31 -9.42
C GLN A 183 15.98 -6.99 -10.55
N SER A 184 15.17 -8.01 -10.22
CA SER A 184 14.34 -8.69 -11.21
C SER A 184 13.20 -7.81 -11.75
N ALA A 185 12.68 -6.90 -10.93
CA ALA A 185 11.68 -5.93 -11.36
C ALA A 185 12.21 -4.92 -12.38
N ARG A 186 13.51 -4.59 -12.32
CA ARG A 186 14.17 -3.71 -13.30
C ARG A 186 14.39 -4.35 -14.66
N GLY A 187 14.20 -5.67 -14.77
CA GLY A 187 14.40 -6.39 -16.02
C GLY A 187 15.77 -6.11 -16.66
N GLU A 188 15.78 -5.46 -17.83
CA GLU A 188 16.98 -5.08 -18.59
C GLU A 188 17.74 -3.87 -17.99
N GLY A 189 17.58 -3.58 -16.69
CA GLY A 189 18.25 -2.45 -16.04
C GLY A 189 17.56 -1.10 -16.23
N LYS A 190 16.29 -1.10 -16.64
CA LYS A 190 15.50 0.11 -16.80
C LYS A 190 15.19 0.76 -15.45
N PRO A 191 15.28 2.10 -15.32
CA PRO A 191 14.84 2.77 -14.11
C PRO A 191 13.35 2.54 -13.86
N LEU A 192 12.98 2.25 -12.58
CA LEU A 192 11.61 2.03 -12.15
C LEU A 192 10.99 3.36 -11.71
N VAL A 193 9.85 3.69 -12.27
CA VAL A 193 9.08 4.90 -11.96
C VAL A 193 7.75 4.51 -11.32
N ALA A 194 7.47 4.99 -10.11
CA ALA A 194 6.14 4.89 -9.52
C ALA A 194 5.26 6.00 -10.06
N MET A 195 4.01 5.68 -10.45
CA MET A 195 3.06 6.68 -10.91
C MET A 195 1.70 6.52 -10.24
N SER A 196 1.17 7.60 -9.66
CA SER A 196 -0.21 7.60 -9.17
C SER A 196 -1.19 7.77 -10.32
N MET A 197 -2.25 6.96 -10.32
CA MET A 197 -3.31 6.95 -11.33
C MET A 197 -4.67 7.15 -10.69
N PHE A 198 -5.45 8.06 -11.25
CA PHE A 198 -6.81 8.37 -10.78
C PHE A 198 -7.74 8.44 -11.99
N GLY A 199 -8.93 7.85 -11.93
CA GLY A 199 -9.84 7.82 -13.08
C GLY A 199 -10.01 9.19 -13.77
N PRO A 200 -10.28 10.28 -13.03
CA PRO A 200 -10.37 11.62 -13.60
C PRO A 200 -9.06 12.21 -14.19
N THR A 201 -7.91 11.53 -14.06
CA THR A 201 -6.62 11.93 -14.67
C THR A 201 -6.04 10.83 -15.56
N GLU A 202 -6.90 9.94 -16.07
CA GLU A 202 -6.49 8.72 -16.75
C GLU A 202 -5.81 8.97 -18.10
N ARG A 203 -6.31 9.93 -18.89
CA ARG A 203 -5.75 10.25 -20.21
C ARG A 203 -4.31 10.77 -20.08
N CYS A 204 -4.09 11.71 -19.17
CA CYS A 204 -2.74 12.20 -18.86
C CYS A 204 -1.84 11.07 -18.39
N ALA A 205 -2.30 10.24 -17.44
CA ALA A 205 -1.52 9.13 -16.92
C ALA A 205 -1.10 8.14 -18.02
N HIS A 206 -2.00 7.76 -18.90
CA HIS A 206 -1.70 6.87 -20.03
C HIS A 206 -0.70 7.50 -21.02
N HIS A 207 -0.86 8.79 -21.35
CA HIS A 207 0.07 9.49 -22.23
C HIS A 207 1.48 9.52 -21.61
N VAL A 208 1.58 9.95 -20.36
CA VAL A 208 2.87 10.01 -19.64
C VAL A 208 3.51 8.64 -19.55
N GLN A 209 2.76 7.60 -19.18
CA GLN A 209 3.26 6.23 -19.11
C GLN A 209 3.86 5.78 -20.45
N GLN A 210 3.11 5.88 -21.53
CA GLN A 210 3.58 5.45 -22.86
C GLN A 210 4.83 6.20 -23.33
N ARG A 211 4.91 7.51 -23.05
CA ARG A 211 6.07 8.32 -23.44
C ARG A 211 7.31 7.97 -22.62
N LEU A 212 7.17 7.75 -21.32
CA LEU A 212 8.27 7.31 -20.46
C LEU A 212 8.74 5.89 -20.79
N GLU A 213 7.82 4.96 -21.09
CA GLU A 213 8.17 3.60 -21.50
C GLU A 213 8.96 3.60 -22.83
N ARG A 214 8.55 4.44 -23.81
CA ARG A 214 9.32 4.65 -25.05
C ARG A 214 10.69 5.28 -24.81
N ALA A 215 10.81 6.08 -23.75
CA ALA A 215 12.09 6.68 -23.33
C ALA A 215 12.97 5.72 -22.51
N GLY A 216 12.55 4.46 -22.33
CA GLY A 216 13.33 3.40 -21.70
C GLY A 216 13.13 3.27 -20.19
N TYR A 217 12.10 3.88 -19.62
CA TYR A 217 11.71 3.66 -18.23
C TYR A 217 10.72 2.50 -18.12
N GLN A 218 10.61 1.94 -16.93
CA GLN A 218 9.51 1.03 -16.58
C GLN A 218 8.59 1.74 -15.58
N VAL A 219 7.33 1.94 -15.96
CA VAL A 219 6.35 2.67 -15.16
C VAL A 219 5.40 1.70 -14.47
N ILE A 220 5.27 1.82 -13.15
CA ILE A 220 4.35 1.03 -12.33
C ILE A 220 3.28 1.95 -11.77
N GLY A 221 2.02 1.71 -12.18
CA GLY A 221 0.87 2.49 -11.79
C GLY A 221 0.27 2.07 -10.45
N PHE A 222 -0.14 3.05 -9.64
CA PHE A 222 -0.84 2.86 -8.38
C PHE A 222 -2.16 3.65 -8.39
N SER A 223 -3.26 3.00 -8.05
CA SER A 223 -4.54 3.69 -7.95
C SER A 223 -4.56 4.70 -6.80
N ALA A 224 -4.89 5.95 -7.07
CA ALA A 224 -5.06 7.01 -6.07
C ALA A 224 -6.37 6.86 -5.28
N ALA A 225 -6.52 5.73 -4.60
CA ALA A 225 -7.71 5.31 -3.86
C ALA A 225 -7.45 5.06 -2.36
N GLY A 226 -6.44 5.69 -1.79
CA GLY A 226 -6.08 5.62 -0.37
C GLY A 226 -5.15 4.46 -0.05
N VAL A 227 -5.59 3.20 -0.17
CA VAL A 227 -4.77 2.02 0.17
C VAL A 227 -3.58 1.85 -0.78
N CYS A 228 -3.82 1.98 -2.09
CA CYS A 228 -2.75 1.83 -3.08
C CYS A 228 -1.77 3.01 -3.04
N ASP A 229 -2.22 4.22 -2.68
CA ASP A 229 -1.34 5.36 -2.40
C ASP A 229 -0.36 5.04 -1.25
N ARG A 230 -0.86 4.43 -0.18
CA ARG A 230 0.00 4.00 0.95
C ARG A 230 0.96 2.90 0.53
N ALA A 231 0.51 1.94 -0.28
CA ALA A 231 1.38 0.90 -0.82
C ALA A 231 2.50 1.50 -1.69
N MET A 232 2.18 2.51 -2.51
CA MET A 232 3.17 3.25 -3.29
C MET A 232 4.23 3.90 -2.39
N GLU A 233 3.80 4.63 -1.33
CA GLU A 233 4.72 5.25 -0.36
C GLU A 233 5.60 4.21 0.34
N ASP A 234 5.03 3.07 0.76
CA ASP A 234 5.78 2.00 1.41
C ASP A 234 6.83 1.40 0.46
N MET A 235 6.48 1.14 -0.80
CA MET A 235 7.41 0.60 -1.80
C MET A 235 8.50 1.62 -2.18
N ILE A 236 8.17 2.91 -2.28
CA ILE A 236 9.16 3.98 -2.48
C ILE A 236 10.10 4.02 -1.27
N GLY A 237 9.57 4.01 -0.04
CA GLY A 237 10.35 4.02 1.20
C GLY A 237 11.32 2.84 1.30
N ASN A 238 10.93 1.67 0.82
CA ASN A 238 11.74 0.46 0.75
C ASN A 238 12.75 0.44 -0.42
N GLY A 239 12.82 1.51 -1.22
CA GLY A 239 13.82 1.66 -2.28
C GLY A 239 13.50 0.90 -3.57
N PHE A 240 12.23 0.60 -3.82
CA PHE A 240 11.82 -0.11 -5.03
C PHE A 240 11.91 0.76 -6.28
N PHE A 241 11.76 2.08 -6.16
CA PHE A 241 11.69 3.03 -7.27
C PHE A 241 12.88 3.99 -7.33
N ASP A 242 13.19 4.42 -8.54
CA ASP A 242 14.26 5.37 -8.87
C ASP A 242 13.72 6.80 -9.05
N ALA A 243 12.42 6.95 -9.35
CA ALA A 243 11.74 8.23 -9.54
C ALA A 243 10.22 8.11 -9.32
N VAL A 244 9.54 9.24 -9.18
CA VAL A 244 8.09 9.29 -8.97
C VAL A 244 7.41 10.31 -9.89
N VAL A 245 6.30 9.92 -10.50
CA VAL A 245 5.32 10.81 -11.13
C VAL A 245 4.04 10.76 -10.31
N ASP A 246 3.75 11.81 -9.58
CA ASP A 246 2.54 11.87 -8.75
C ASP A 246 1.50 12.79 -9.37
N LEU A 247 0.70 12.24 -10.28
CA LEU A 247 -0.35 12.98 -10.98
C LEU A 247 -1.59 13.23 -10.12
N ALA A 248 -1.80 12.41 -9.10
CA ALA A 248 -3.03 12.42 -8.32
C ALA A 248 -2.79 12.29 -6.80
N PRO A 249 -2.10 13.26 -6.17
CA PRO A 249 -1.83 13.27 -4.74
C PRO A 249 -3.05 13.66 -3.87
N GLY A 250 -4.25 13.61 -4.40
CA GLY A 250 -5.49 13.98 -3.69
C GLY A 250 -5.70 13.26 -2.35
N GLY A 251 -5.08 12.08 -2.17
CA GLY A 251 -5.07 11.36 -0.88
C GLY A 251 -4.46 12.14 0.28
N VAL A 252 -3.65 13.19 0.03
CA VAL A 252 -3.14 14.13 1.05
C VAL A 252 -4.28 14.99 1.59
N GLY A 253 -5.08 15.60 0.69
CA GLY A 253 -6.24 16.40 1.09
C GLY A 253 -7.30 15.54 1.79
N GLU A 254 -7.58 14.36 1.28
CA GLU A 254 -8.50 13.42 1.91
C GLU A 254 -8.07 13.01 3.35
N GLU A 255 -6.76 12.89 3.61
CA GLU A 255 -6.24 12.63 4.96
C GLU A 255 -6.49 13.82 5.89
N VAL A 256 -6.24 15.04 5.43
CA VAL A 256 -6.48 16.27 6.20
C VAL A 256 -7.98 16.45 6.52
N LEU A 257 -8.84 16.14 5.54
CA LEU A 257 -10.28 16.40 5.61
C LEU A 257 -11.11 15.18 6.07
N GLY A 258 -10.47 14.04 6.31
CA GLY A 258 -11.15 12.81 6.77
C GLY A 258 -12.01 12.14 5.70
N GLY A 259 -11.66 12.29 4.42
CA GLY A 259 -12.36 11.68 3.29
C GLY A 259 -12.08 10.18 3.13
N MET A 260 -12.83 9.54 2.23
CA MET A 260 -12.75 8.08 2.04
C MET A 260 -11.47 7.60 1.36
N ARG A 261 -10.79 8.48 0.60
CA ARG A 261 -9.53 8.19 -0.07
C ARG A 261 -8.30 8.62 0.75
N ALA A 262 -8.46 8.83 2.07
CA ALA A 262 -7.37 9.19 2.96
C ALA A 262 -6.20 8.20 2.83
N ALA A 263 -5.02 8.73 2.49
CA ALA A 263 -3.85 7.92 2.15
C ALA A 263 -2.79 7.86 3.27
N GLY A 264 -3.17 8.28 4.46
CA GLY A 264 -2.30 8.31 5.62
C GLY A 264 -1.35 9.52 5.66
N PRO A 265 -0.78 9.81 6.85
CA PRO A 265 0.04 11.01 7.07
C PRO A 265 1.34 11.03 6.28
N ASN A 266 1.82 9.87 5.83
CA ASN A 266 3.06 9.73 5.06
C ASN A 266 2.89 9.93 3.54
N ARG A 267 1.66 10.11 3.04
CA ARG A 267 1.42 10.36 1.60
C ARG A 267 2.20 11.58 1.14
N LEU A 268 2.83 11.49 -0.04
CA LEU A 268 3.70 12.52 -0.63
C LEU A 268 4.97 12.81 0.21
N SER A 269 5.55 11.78 0.84
CA SER A 269 6.73 11.97 1.72
C SER A 269 7.89 11.02 1.41
N ALA A 270 7.63 9.83 0.91
CA ALA A 270 8.67 8.80 0.79
C ALA A 270 9.73 9.16 -0.26
N ALA A 271 9.35 9.71 -1.40
CA ALA A 271 10.29 10.15 -2.45
C ALA A 271 11.24 11.22 -1.92
N GLY A 272 10.69 12.25 -1.27
CA GLY A 272 11.47 13.31 -0.65
C GLY A 272 12.44 12.80 0.42
N LYS A 273 12.00 11.93 1.32
CA LYS A 273 12.86 11.32 2.36
C LYS A 273 13.97 10.47 1.75
N ARG A 274 13.70 9.78 0.66
CA ARG A 274 14.67 8.95 -0.07
C ARG A 274 15.65 9.78 -0.92
N GLY A 275 15.32 11.02 -1.21
CA GLY A 275 16.10 11.88 -2.09
C GLY A 275 16.03 11.50 -3.57
N ILE A 276 15.00 10.74 -4.00
CA ILE A 276 14.76 10.43 -5.40
C ILE A 276 13.96 11.54 -6.09
N PRO A 277 14.15 11.76 -7.40
CA PRO A 277 13.43 12.80 -8.13
C PRO A 277 11.94 12.53 -8.21
N GLN A 278 11.15 13.60 -8.15
CA GLN A 278 9.70 13.53 -8.24
C GLN A 278 9.10 14.67 -9.05
N VAL A 279 8.13 14.34 -9.90
CA VAL A 279 7.29 15.27 -10.65
C VAL A 279 5.86 15.13 -10.15
N ILE A 280 5.23 16.23 -9.76
CA ILE A 280 3.95 16.23 -9.05
C ILE A 280 2.96 17.14 -9.78
N ALA A 281 1.71 16.71 -9.90
CA ALA A 281 0.58 17.51 -10.36
C ALA A 281 -0.57 17.42 -9.34
N PRO A 282 -1.52 18.41 -9.28
CA PRO A 282 -2.51 18.48 -8.21
C PRO A 282 -3.78 17.66 -8.45
N GLY A 283 -3.74 16.61 -9.27
CA GLY A 283 -4.94 15.83 -9.60
C GLY A 283 -5.72 15.37 -8.37
N GLY A 284 -7.00 15.73 -8.30
CA GLY A 284 -7.91 15.36 -7.23
C GLY A 284 -7.68 16.03 -5.88
N VAL A 285 -6.78 17.02 -5.77
CA VAL A 285 -6.50 17.78 -4.54
C VAL A 285 -7.64 18.76 -4.21
N ASN A 286 -8.28 19.30 -5.23
CA ASN A 286 -9.43 20.19 -5.11
C ASN A 286 -10.77 19.47 -4.87
N LEU A 287 -10.73 18.16 -4.65
CA LEU A 287 -11.88 17.30 -4.44
C LEU A 287 -11.76 16.55 -3.10
N THR A 288 -12.88 16.43 -2.39
CA THR A 288 -12.99 15.58 -1.22
C THR A 288 -14.15 14.59 -1.34
N SER A 289 -14.06 13.44 -0.69
CA SER A 289 -15.06 12.38 -0.72
C SER A 289 -15.46 11.93 0.69
N PRO A 290 -16.13 12.77 1.47
CA PRO A 290 -16.62 12.37 2.79
C PRO A 290 -17.71 11.29 2.65
N ARG A 291 -17.84 10.42 3.64
CA ARG A 291 -18.94 9.44 3.67
C ARG A 291 -20.29 10.17 3.73
N LYS A 292 -21.24 9.77 2.88
CA LYS A 292 -22.59 10.40 2.86
C LYS A 292 -23.26 10.45 4.24
N SER A 293 -23.02 9.45 5.11
CA SER A 293 -23.50 9.41 6.48
C SER A 293 -22.87 10.46 7.42
N ARG A 294 -21.83 11.15 6.96
CA ARG A 294 -21.12 12.21 7.70
C ARG A 294 -21.29 13.59 7.07
N TYR A 295 -22.21 13.74 6.11
CA TYR A 295 -22.47 15.03 5.49
C TYR A 295 -23.02 16.03 6.49
N THR A 296 -22.42 17.20 6.53
CA THR A 296 -22.91 18.38 7.23
C THR A 296 -23.87 19.17 6.32
N PRO A 297 -24.66 20.11 6.86
CA PRO A 297 -25.48 21.00 6.02
C PRO A 297 -24.69 21.73 4.92
N GLU A 298 -23.44 22.08 5.20
CA GLU A 298 -22.53 22.73 4.27
C GLU A 298 -22.16 21.80 3.09
N HIS A 299 -21.86 20.52 3.35
CA HIS A 299 -21.59 19.55 2.30
C HIS A 299 -22.72 19.41 1.28
N HIS A 300 -23.97 19.59 1.71
CA HIS A 300 -25.13 19.55 0.80
C HIS A 300 -25.21 20.75 -0.16
N GLN A 301 -24.57 21.87 0.18
CA GLN A 301 -24.58 23.11 -0.61
C GLN A 301 -23.38 23.19 -1.57
N ARG A 302 -22.37 22.33 -1.42
CA ARG A 302 -21.16 22.35 -2.25
C ARG A 302 -21.42 21.87 -3.67
N ARG A 303 -20.60 22.34 -4.61
CA ARG A 303 -20.51 21.75 -5.94
C ARG A 303 -20.12 20.29 -5.81
N LYS A 304 -20.81 19.43 -6.54
CA LYS A 304 -20.63 17.97 -6.45
C LYS A 304 -20.60 17.30 -7.80
N TYR A 305 -19.87 16.21 -7.86
CA TYR A 305 -19.81 15.32 -8.99
C TYR A 305 -20.06 13.88 -8.52
N ASP A 306 -21.19 13.30 -8.94
CA ASP A 306 -21.51 11.90 -8.61
C ASP A 306 -20.76 10.99 -9.58
N LEU A 307 -19.78 10.24 -9.06
CA LEU A 307 -19.00 9.29 -9.85
C LEU A 307 -19.80 7.99 -10.08
N ASP A 308 -20.47 7.53 -9.02
CA ASP A 308 -21.38 6.36 -9.03
C ASP A 308 -22.35 6.46 -7.83
N GLU A 309 -23.13 5.41 -7.61
CA GLU A 309 -24.13 5.36 -6.52
C GLU A 309 -23.49 5.51 -5.12
N LEU A 310 -22.23 5.09 -4.97
CA LEU A 310 -21.53 5.05 -3.68
C LEU A 310 -20.63 6.27 -3.49
N ARG A 311 -20.06 6.84 -4.56
CA ARG A 311 -18.99 7.83 -4.50
C ARG A 311 -19.41 9.15 -5.13
N THR A 312 -19.34 10.20 -4.34
CA THR A 312 -19.57 11.59 -4.75
C THR A 312 -18.33 12.41 -4.40
N PHE A 313 -17.82 13.17 -5.35
CA PHE A 313 -16.80 14.17 -5.08
C PHE A 313 -17.46 15.51 -4.78
N LEU A 314 -17.03 16.15 -3.73
CA LEU A 314 -17.37 17.53 -3.40
C LEU A 314 -16.17 18.42 -3.71
N ARG A 315 -16.41 19.61 -4.24
CA ARG A 315 -15.38 20.63 -4.29
C ARG A 315 -15.01 21.03 -2.85
N VAL A 316 -13.74 21.16 -2.50
CA VAL A 316 -13.30 21.62 -1.18
C VAL A 316 -13.69 23.09 -0.95
N SER A 317 -13.80 23.55 0.32
CA SER A 317 -13.97 24.98 0.61
C SER A 317 -12.62 25.71 0.51
N ASP A 318 -12.64 27.05 0.54
CA ASP A 318 -11.43 27.85 0.51
C ASP A 318 -10.57 27.60 1.74
N GLU A 319 -11.17 27.49 2.92
CA GLU A 319 -10.48 27.18 4.18
C GLU A 319 -9.84 25.76 4.14
N GLU A 320 -10.55 24.80 3.58
CA GLU A 320 -10.01 23.45 3.37
C GLU A 320 -8.85 23.45 2.35
N MET A 321 -8.98 24.22 1.26
CA MET A 321 -7.94 24.39 0.27
C MET A 321 -6.68 25.00 0.88
N GLU A 322 -6.83 26.02 1.75
CA GLU A 322 -5.71 26.61 2.47
C GLU A 322 -4.98 25.59 3.35
N GLN A 323 -5.75 24.81 4.12
CA GLN A 323 -5.18 23.76 4.98
C GLN A 323 -4.38 22.74 4.16
N VAL A 324 -4.97 22.27 3.08
CA VAL A 324 -4.33 21.28 2.19
C VAL A 324 -3.08 21.87 1.54
N ALA A 325 -3.13 23.11 1.05
CA ALA A 325 -1.99 23.78 0.42
C ALA A 325 -0.80 23.93 1.38
N ARG A 326 -1.05 24.27 2.65
CA ARG A 326 0.01 24.35 3.67
C ARG A 326 0.66 23.00 3.94
N VAL A 327 -0.13 21.92 4.03
CA VAL A 327 0.39 20.56 4.19
C VAL A 327 1.21 20.13 2.97
N PHE A 328 0.79 20.49 1.77
CA PHE A 328 1.58 20.27 0.56
C PHE A 328 2.93 21.00 0.62
N ALA A 329 2.92 22.27 0.96
CA ALA A 329 4.15 23.08 1.06
C ALA A 329 5.12 22.48 2.08
N GLU A 330 4.65 22.06 3.25
CA GLU A 330 5.46 21.41 4.28
C GLU A 330 6.09 20.11 3.76
N LYS A 331 5.29 19.24 3.12
CA LYS A 331 5.75 17.96 2.60
C LYS A 331 6.79 18.14 1.48
N LEU A 332 6.55 19.06 0.54
CA LEU A 332 7.46 19.33 -0.57
C LEU A 332 8.75 19.99 -0.10
N SER A 333 8.68 20.91 0.87
CA SER A 333 9.86 21.55 1.46
C SER A 333 10.76 20.57 2.20
N SER A 334 10.22 19.46 2.70
CA SER A 334 11.00 18.41 3.35
C SER A 334 11.74 17.49 2.38
N ALA A 335 11.53 17.64 1.07
CA ALA A 335 12.14 16.80 0.06
C ALA A 335 13.64 17.05 -0.08
N LYS A 336 14.44 15.97 -0.09
CA LYS A 336 15.89 16.01 -0.24
C LYS A 336 16.34 15.84 -1.70
N GLY A 337 15.44 15.36 -2.57
CA GLY A 337 15.70 15.12 -3.99
C GLY A 337 15.09 16.19 -4.89
N PRO A 338 15.47 16.20 -6.17
CA PRO A 338 14.89 17.10 -7.16
C PRO A 338 13.36 17.00 -7.18
N THR A 339 12.67 18.11 -7.00
CA THR A 339 11.21 18.14 -6.92
C THR A 339 10.65 19.23 -7.83
N MET A 340 9.74 18.85 -8.73
CA MET A 340 9.02 19.77 -9.60
C MET A 340 7.53 19.60 -9.44
N PHE A 341 6.83 20.70 -9.22
CA PHE A 341 5.38 20.79 -9.18
C PHE A 341 4.87 21.47 -10.46
N LEU A 342 4.03 20.78 -11.22
CA LEU A 342 3.37 21.33 -12.40
C LEU A 342 1.93 21.70 -12.05
N PHE A 343 1.60 22.96 -12.31
CA PHE A 343 0.27 23.51 -12.04
C PHE A 343 -0.52 23.65 -13.35
N PRO A 344 -1.61 22.87 -13.54
CA PRO A 344 -2.51 23.03 -14.68
C PRO A 344 -3.48 24.18 -14.42
N ALA A 345 -3.41 25.25 -15.23
CA ALA A 345 -4.18 26.47 -15.00
C ALA A 345 -5.66 26.36 -15.41
N GLN A 346 -6.06 25.31 -16.13
CA GLN A 346 -7.39 25.13 -16.72
C GLN A 346 -8.14 23.93 -16.10
N GLY A 347 -7.92 23.66 -14.80
CA GLY A 347 -8.52 22.56 -14.05
C GLY A 347 -7.61 21.34 -13.90
N TRP A 348 -7.86 20.54 -12.87
CA TRP A 348 -6.94 19.51 -12.38
C TRP A 348 -7.38 18.08 -12.69
N SER A 349 -8.43 17.94 -13.51
CA SER A 349 -8.96 16.62 -13.90
C SER A 349 -10.04 16.73 -14.96
N ALA A 350 -10.56 15.59 -15.42
CA ALA A 350 -11.75 15.52 -16.28
C ALA A 350 -13.04 15.98 -15.55
N VAL A 351 -13.01 16.07 -14.21
CA VAL A 351 -14.18 16.46 -13.41
C VAL A 351 -14.38 17.98 -13.39
N ASP A 352 -13.30 18.74 -13.54
CA ASP A 352 -13.28 20.20 -13.45
C ASP A 352 -12.68 20.90 -14.70
N PRO A 353 -13.14 20.58 -15.93
CA PRO A 353 -12.75 21.35 -17.11
C PRO A 353 -13.30 22.77 -17.04
N PRO A 354 -12.70 23.75 -17.76
CA PRO A 354 -13.11 25.16 -17.69
C PRO A 354 -14.59 25.45 -17.97
N THR A 355 -15.26 24.57 -18.72
CA THR A 355 -16.70 24.65 -19.01
C THR A 355 -17.57 23.93 -17.98
N GLY A 356 -16.97 23.25 -17.01
CA GLY A 356 -17.65 22.42 -16.02
C GLY A 356 -18.03 23.21 -14.76
N HIS A 357 -19.10 22.79 -14.08
CA HIS A 357 -19.57 23.41 -12.85
C HIS A 357 -18.64 23.18 -11.65
N MET A 358 -17.71 22.21 -11.75
CA MET A 358 -16.71 21.93 -10.71
C MET A 358 -15.48 22.83 -10.84
N PHE A 359 -15.27 23.51 -11.97
CA PHE A 359 -14.12 24.37 -12.20
C PHE A 359 -14.18 25.65 -11.32
N ASP A 360 -13.04 26.02 -10.76
CA ASP A 360 -12.87 27.24 -9.96
C ASP A 360 -11.43 27.73 -10.04
N ALA A 361 -11.15 28.62 -10.99
CA ALA A 361 -9.83 29.13 -11.22
C ALA A 361 -9.29 29.99 -10.06
N GLU A 362 -10.18 30.69 -9.33
CA GLU A 362 -9.78 31.53 -8.19
C GLU A 362 -9.30 30.65 -7.03
N GLN A 363 -10.05 29.60 -6.70
CA GLN A 363 -9.67 28.65 -5.65
C GLN A 363 -8.40 27.86 -6.03
N ASP A 364 -8.26 27.45 -7.30
CA ASP A 364 -7.03 26.78 -7.77
C ASP A 364 -5.81 27.71 -7.66
N ARG A 365 -5.97 29.02 -7.92
CA ARG A 365 -4.91 30.01 -7.73
C ARG A 365 -4.65 30.33 -6.25
N LEU A 366 -5.63 30.24 -5.38
CA LEU A 366 -5.44 30.31 -3.93
C LEU A 366 -4.46 29.24 -3.44
N PHE A 367 -4.67 27.99 -3.88
CA PHE A 367 -3.71 26.90 -3.60
C PHE A 367 -2.31 27.22 -4.09
N LEU A 368 -2.16 27.64 -5.34
CA LEU A 368 -0.85 27.98 -5.92
C LEU A 368 -0.16 29.12 -5.18
N GLY A 369 -0.89 30.15 -4.79
CA GLY A 369 -0.37 31.30 -4.03
C GLY A 369 0.17 30.88 -2.67
N ILE A 370 -0.57 30.04 -1.95
CA ILE A 370 -0.15 29.50 -0.66
C ILE A 370 1.06 28.57 -0.83
N LEU A 371 1.02 27.69 -1.81
CA LEU A 371 2.14 26.79 -2.10
C LEU A 371 3.42 27.59 -2.36
N ARG A 372 3.39 28.58 -3.25
CA ARG A 372 4.54 29.46 -3.55
C ARG A 372 5.05 30.24 -2.36
N GLY A 373 4.15 30.69 -1.50
CA GLY A 373 4.52 31.49 -0.32
C GLY A 373 5.15 30.67 0.81
N HIS A 374 5.04 29.35 0.80
CA HIS A 374 5.45 28.50 1.92
C HIS A 374 6.39 27.36 1.54
N VAL A 375 6.51 27.02 0.25
CA VAL A 375 7.41 25.96 -0.20
C VAL A 375 8.85 26.44 -0.27
N ASP A 376 9.81 25.55 0.01
CA ASP A 376 11.24 25.83 -0.12
C ASP A 376 11.62 26.15 -1.57
N SER A 377 12.55 27.08 -1.75
CA SER A 377 13.05 27.54 -3.06
C SER A 377 13.71 26.43 -3.90
N ALA A 378 14.09 25.30 -3.29
CA ALA A 378 14.61 24.13 -4.00
C ALA A 378 13.51 23.40 -4.81
N VAL A 379 12.23 23.66 -4.54
CA VAL A 379 11.11 23.09 -5.29
C VAL A 379 10.79 23.97 -6.49
N THR A 380 10.93 23.42 -7.68
CA THR A 380 10.56 24.12 -8.91
C THR A 380 9.04 24.06 -9.13
N ILE A 381 8.40 25.22 -9.34
CA ILE A 381 6.98 25.29 -9.72
C ILE A 381 6.86 25.80 -11.15
N ARG A 382 6.21 25.02 -12.01
CA ARG A 382 5.95 25.36 -13.42
C ARG A 382 4.45 25.41 -13.66
N GLU A 383 3.96 26.54 -14.18
CA GLU A 383 2.56 26.66 -14.64
C GLU A 383 2.45 26.22 -16.09
N VAL A 384 1.37 25.52 -16.41
CA VAL A 384 0.99 25.09 -17.77
C VAL A 384 -0.44 25.56 -18.04
N ASP A 385 -0.62 26.36 -19.08
CA ASP A 385 -1.93 26.84 -19.49
C ASP A 385 -2.69 25.74 -20.26
N ALA A 386 -3.17 24.74 -19.50
CA ALA A 386 -3.91 23.58 -19.96
C ALA A 386 -4.69 22.96 -18.81
N ASN A 387 -5.69 22.14 -19.11
CA ASN A 387 -6.27 21.20 -18.14
C ASN A 387 -5.29 20.03 -17.94
N LEU A 388 -5.31 19.40 -16.77
CA LEU A 388 -4.45 18.24 -16.48
C LEU A 388 -4.65 17.11 -17.52
N GLU A 389 -5.85 16.93 -18.02
CA GLU A 389 -6.18 15.92 -19.03
C GLU A 389 -5.80 16.29 -20.47
N ASP A 390 -5.29 17.50 -20.71
CA ASP A 390 -4.85 17.91 -22.05
C ASP A 390 -3.49 17.28 -22.38
N GLU A 391 -3.30 16.92 -23.64
CA GLU A 391 -2.04 16.38 -24.16
C GLU A 391 -0.87 17.35 -23.93
N ARG A 392 -1.12 18.67 -24.05
CA ARG A 392 -0.14 19.71 -23.76
C ARG A 392 0.38 19.64 -22.32
N PHE A 393 -0.50 19.32 -21.33
CA PHE A 393 -0.06 19.17 -19.95
C PHE A 393 0.70 17.86 -19.77
N ALA A 394 0.22 16.77 -20.35
CA ALA A 394 0.91 15.49 -20.30
C ALA A 394 2.32 15.55 -20.92
N ASP A 395 2.49 16.26 -22.04
CA ASP A 395 3.81 16.52 -22.62
C ASP A 395 4.72 17.32 -21.68
N ALA A 396 4.21 18.36 -21.01
CA ALA A 396 4.96 19.11 -20.01
C ALA A 396 5.41 18.24 -18.82
N VAL A 397 4.56 17.28 -18.39
CA VAL A 397 4.95 16.29 -17.37
C VAL A 397 6.08 15.40 -17.88
N VAL A 398 5.98 14.89 -19.10
CA VAL A 398 7.06 14.09 -19.71
C VAL A 398 8.36 14.85 -19.80
N GLU A 399 8.35 16.10 -20.26
CA GLU A 399 9.52 16.96 -20.31
C GLU A 399 10.17 17.13 -18.93
N ALA A 400 9.36 17.41 -17.89
CA ALA A 400 9.84 17.53 -16.53
C ALA A 400 10.46 16.22 -16.01
N CYS A 401 9.88 15.07 -16.35
CA CYS A 401 10.44 13.79 -16.00
C CYS A 401 11.79 13.55 -16.69
N LEU A 402 11.90 13.83 -17.98
CA LEU A 402 13.15 13.66 -18.74
C LEU A 402 14.25 14.63 -18.28
N GLU A 403 13.87 15.79 -17.74
CA GLU A 403 14.78 16.75 -17.12
C GLU A 403 15.36 16.25 -15.79
N LEU A 404 14.52 15.65 -14.94
CA LEU A 404 14.88 15.32 -13.55
C LEU A 404 15.32 13.88 -13.33
N PHE A 405 14.79 12.92 -14.11
CA PHE A 405 14.95 11.51 -13.81
C PHE A 405 16.30 10.95 -14.24
N PRO A 406 16.82 9.91 -13.57
CA PRO A 406 18.02 9.22 -14.01
C PRO A 406 17.85 8.75 -15.46
N ARG A 407 18.85 8.96 -16.31
CA ARG A 407 18.78 8.49 -17.69
C ARG A 407 18.68 6.97 -17.74
N ALA A 408 17.75 6.46 -18.53
CA ALA A 408 17.72 5.07 -18.88
C ALA A 408 19.06 4.71 -19.57
N SER A 409 19.72 3.65 -19.11
CA SER A 409 20.92 3.16 -19.77
C SER A 409 20.56 2.84 -21.21
N ALA A 410 21.25 3.45 -22.16
CA ALA A 410 21.13 3.06 -23.56
C ALA A 410 21.67 1.61 -23.68
N THR A 411 20.81 0.63 -23.46
CA THR A 411 21.11 -0.74 -23.86
C THR A 411 21.18 -0.71 -25.38
N ALA A 412 22.37 -0.94 -25.91
CA ALA A 412 22.61 -1.07 -27.33
C ALA A 412 21.56 -2.00 -27.94
N ALA A 413 20.71 -1.43 -28.80
CA ALA A 413 19.99 -2.22 -29.77
C ALA A 413 21.05 -2.91 -30.66
N SER A 414 21.31 -4.18 -30.39
CA SER A 414 22.08 -5.06 -31.23
C SER A 414 21.17 -6.14 -31.76
#